data_b3431244420e527b4b1eadcaf547356f
#
_entry.id   b3431244420e527b4b1eadcaf547356f
#
_cell.length_a   1.000
_cell.length_b   1.000
_cell.length_c   1.000
_cell.angle_alpha   90.00
_cell.angle_beta   90.00
_cell.angle_gamma   90.00
#
_symmetry.space_group_name_H-M   'P 1'
#
loop_
_entity.id
_entity.type
_entity.pdbx_description
1 polymer ?
#
loop_
_entity_poly.entity_id
_entity_poly.type
_entity_poly.pdbx_seq_one_letter_code
_entity_poly.pdbx_strand_id
1 'polypeptide(L)'
;YQIGYIVTIVNIFMVFFPILFFVSGGYKSGMPSMFIFAVLFTVLMLEGKKALFVSFAEVLEYISVCIIGYINPQLVTWFHTDAEMLTDIIVTTTAVSISCFIVLFLHLKEYEAQRKQLAEQNEQLKRHDEAKSVFLTTVAHEIKNPLNAINLHARDTFELLDEKNPDTEIMKQNQK
;
A
#
# COMPACT_ATOMS: atom_id res chain seq x y z
N TYR A 1 8.38 10.80 -7.70
CA TYR A 1 8.62 9.58 -8.51
C TYR A 1 7.39 9.21 -9.34
N GLN A 2 6.17 9.15 -8.81
CA GLN A 2 4.95 8.72 -9.55
C GLN A 2 4.64 9.58 -10.79
N ILE A 3 4.89 10.88 -10.76
CA ILE A 3 4.67 11.76 -11.93
C ILE A 3 5.59 11.34 -13.09
N GLY A 4 6.84 10.99 -12.80
CA GLY A 4 7.78 10.48 -13.81
C GLY A 4 7.27 9.19 -14.46
N TYR A 5 6.77 8.24 -13.68
CA TYR A 5 6.18 7.00 -14.20
C TYR A 5 4.97 7.26 -15.10
N ILE A 6 4.05 8.16 -14.69
CA ILE A 6 2.88 8.52 -15.50
C ILE A 6 3.33 9.12 -16.84
N VAL A 7 4.27 10.05 -16.83
CA VAL A 7 4.78 10.67 -18.06
C VAL A 7 5.41 9.64 -18.98
N THR A 8 6.19 8.69 -18.44
CA THR A 8 6.81 7.62 -19.23
C THR A 8 5.77 6.67 -19.80
N ILE A 9 4.81 6.23 -19.00
CA ILE A 9 3.70 5.36 -19.41
C ILE A 9 2.86 6.00 -20.51
N VAL A 10 2.45 7.25 -20.33
CA VAL A 10 1.68 7.99 -21.33
C VAL A 10 2.46 8.13 -22.64
N ASN A 11 3.75 8.49 -22.60
CA ASN A 11 4.54 8.62 -23.80
C ASN A 11 4.73 7.29 -24.54
N ILE A 12 5.02 6.19 -23.83
CA ILE A 12 5.28 4.90 -24.45
C ILE A 12 3.99 4.25 -24.93
N PHE A 13 3.00 4.14 -24.05
CA PHE A 13 1.81 3.35 -24.32
C PHE A 13 0.70 4.13 -25.02
N MET A 14 0.54 5.44 -24.74
CA MET A 14 -0.51 6.24 -25.37
C MET A 14 -0.05 7.09 -26.56
N VAL A 15 1.26 7.20 -26.83
CA VAL A 15 1.73 7.91 -28.01
C VAL A 15 2.47 6.96 -28.97
N PHE A 16 3.41 6.19 -28.44
CA PHE A 16 4.28 5.37 -29.30
C PHE A 16 3.57 4.08 -29.76
N PHE A 17 2.77 3.42 -28.92
CA PHE A 17 2.08 2.18 -29.31
C PHE A 17 1.01 2.37 -30.40
N PRO A 18 0.17 3.42 -30.41
CA PRO A 18 -0.71 3.71 -31.53
C PRO A 18 0.04 3.91 -32.85
N ILE A 19 1.17 4.59 -32.82
CA ILE A 19 2.00 4.78 -34.03
C ILE A 19 2.50 3.42 -34.54
N LEU A 20 3.04 2.59 -33.63
CA LEU A 20 3.49 1.24 -33.97
C LEU A 20 2.35 0.37 -34.49
N PHE A 21 1.14 0.49 -33.95
CA PHE A 21 -0.04 -0.25 -34.41
C PHE A 21 -0.28 -0.04 -35.91
N PHE A 22 -0.24 1.20 -36.39
CA PHE A 22 -0.48 1.50 -37.81
C PHE A 22 0.67 1.08 -38.72
N VAL A 23 1.88 1.01 -38.21
CA VAL A 23 3.09 0.66 -38.99
C VAL A 23 3.37 -0.85 -39.01
N SER A 24 2.86 -1.59 -38.01
CA SER A 24 3.22 -3.02 -37.80
C SER A 24 2.03 -3.97 -38.00
N GLY A 25 1.21 -3.77 -39.01
CA GLY A 25 0.13 -4.71 -39.38
C GLY A 25 -1.18 -4.57 -38.58
N GLY A 26 -1.28 -3.54 -37.70
CA GLY A 26 -2.51 -3.23 -36.99
C GLY A 26 -3.02 -4.38 -36.10
N TYR A 27 -4.32 -4.64 -36.15
CA TYR A 27 -4.96 -5.71 -35.36
C TYR A 27 -4.66 -7.14 -35.85
N LYS A 28 -3.98 -7.28 -37.01
CA LYS A 28 -3.51 -8.58 -37.56
C LYS A 28 -2.06 -8.87 -37.24
N SER A 29 -1.49 -8.21 -36.26
CA SER A 29 -0.08 -8.35 -35.84
C SER A 29 0.01 -8.81 -34.38
N GLY A 30 1.22 -8.81 -33.83
CA GLY A 30 1.45 -9.00 -32.39
C GLY A 30 1.06 -7.81 -31.50
N MET A 31 0.66 -6.66 -32.09
CA MET A 31 0.33 -5.44 -31.35
C MET A 31 -0.76 -5.62 -30.27
N PRO A 32 -1.83 -6.45 -30.46
CA PRO A 32 -2.77 -6.76 -29.39
C PRO A 32 -2.11 -7.26 -28.11
N SER A 33 -1.09 -8.10 -28.20
CA SER A 33 -0.36 -8.59 -27.03
C SER A 33 0.48 -7.50 -26.35
N MET A 34 1.01 -6.57 -27.11
CA MET A 34 1.70 -5.38 -26.59
C MET A 34 0.77 -4.48 -25.75
N PHE A 35 -0.45 -4.23 -26.21
CA PHE A 35 -1.43 -3.46 -25.45
C PHE A 35 -1.87 -4.15 -24.16
N ILE A 36 -1.98 -5.48 -24.14
CA ILE A 36 -2.21 -6.25 -22.92
C ILE A 36 -1.07 -6.05 -21.93
N PHE A 37 0.18 -6.08 -22.42
CA PHE A 37 1.35 -5.79 -21.60
C PHE A 37 1.34 -4.37 -21.06
N ALA A 38 0.94 -3.36 -21.85
CA ALA A 38 0.84 -1.97 -21.42
C ALA A 38 -0.07 -1.84 -20.21
N VAL A 39 -1.29 -2.39 -20.29
CA VAL A 39 -2.27 -2.37 -19.19
C VAL A 39 -1.72 -3.06 -17.95
N LEU A 40 -1.11 -4.26 -18.11
CA LEU A 40 -0.49 -4.98 -16.99
C LEU A 40 0.62 -4.16 -16.33
N PHE A 41 1.51 -3.59 -17.14
CA PHE A 41 2.63 -2.78 -16.66
C PHE A 41 2.14 -1.53 -15.92
N THR A 42 1.12 -0.85 -16.46
CA THR A 42 0.51 0.33 -15.84
C THR A 42 -0.09 0.00 -14.46
N VAL A 43 -0.82 -1.11 -14.35
CA VAL A 43 -1.41 -1.55 -13.06
C VAL A 43 -0.33 -1.88 -12.03
N LEU A 44 0.79 -2.45 -12.45
CA LEU A 44 1.90 -2.81 -11.53
C LEU A 44 2.75 -1.60 -11.11
N MET A 45 2.89 -0.60 -12.00
CA MET A 45 3.76 0.56 -11.76
C MET A 45 3.07 1.76 -11.12
N LEU A 46 1.76 1.89 -11.29
CA LEU A 46 1.00 2.98 -10.72
C LEU A 46 0.17 2.51 -9.51
N GLU A 47 -0.01 3.40 -8.55
CA GLU A 47 -0.76 3.11 -7.33
C GLU A 47 -2.16 3.73 -7.33
N GLY A 48 -3.09 3.01 -6.72
CA GLY A 48 -4.43 3.49 -6.40
C GLY A 48 -5.27 3.84 -7.62
N LYS A 49 -6.08 4.90 -7.52
CA LYS A 49 -7.04 5.30 -8.57
C LYS A 49 -6.38 5.72 -9.88
N LYS A 50 -5.12 6.15 -9.84
CA LYS A 50 -4.37 6.57 -11.05
C LYS A 50 -4.09 5.39 -11.97
N ALA A 51 -3.71 4.24 -11.40
CA ALA A 51 -3.52 3.00 -12.16
C ALA A 51 -4.78 2.63 -12.93
N LEU A 52 -5.93 2.61 -12.23
CA LEU A 52 -7.21 2.26 -12.84
C LEU A 52 -7.60 3.23 -13.98
N PHE A 53 -7.42 4.55 -13.77
CA PHE A 53 -7.78 5.55 -14.76
C PHE A 53 -6.92 5.46 -16.03
N VAL A 54 -5.59 5.33 -15.85
CA VAL A 54 -4.65 5.24 -16.99
C VAL A 54 -4.86 3.93 -17.74
N SER A 55 -5.00 2.79 -17.05
CA SER A 55 -5.26 1.49 -17.68
C SER A 55 -6.57 1.49 -18.46
N PHE A 56 -7.62 2.14 -17.92
CA PHE A 56 -8.88 2.27 -18.65
C PHE A 56 -8.72 3.12 -19.92
N ALA A 57 -7.93 4.20 -19.86
CA ALA A 57 -7.63 5.03 -21.01
C ALA A 57 -6.86 4.24 -22.10
N GLU A 58 -5.87 3.41 -21.71
CA GLU A 58 -5.14 2.52 -22.62
C GLU A 58 -6.06 1.51 -23.33
N VAL A 59 -7.04 0.93 -22.60
CA VAL A 59 -8.02 0.02 -23.21
C VAL A 59 -8.92 0.77 -24.21
N LEU A 60 -9.40 1.97 -23.87
CA LEU A 60 -10.20 2.79 -24.80
C LEU A 60 -9.39 3.19 -26.03
N GLU A 61 -8.13 3.52 -25.85
CA GLU A 61 -7.21 3.84 -26.94
C GLU A 61 -7.04 2.65 -27.88
N TYR A 62 -6.77 1.44 -27.34
CA TYR A 62 -6.65 0.23 -28.14
C TYR A 62 -7.92 -0.03 -28.98
N ILE A 63 -9.11 0.08 -28.36
CA ILE A 63 -10.37 -0.06 -29.07
C ILE A 63 -10.47 0.98 -30.19
N SER A 64 -10.09 2.22 -29.91
CA SER A 64 -10.15 3.33 -30.87
C SER A 64 -9.23 3.10 -32.07
N VAL A 65 -7.97 2.69 -31.84
CA VAL A 65 -7.05 2.41 -32.96
C VAL A 65 -7.47 1.20 -33.80
N CYS A 66 -8.07 0.18 -33.17
CA CYS A 66 -8.66 -0.95 -33.90
C CYS A 66 -9.82 -0.52 -34.80
N ILE A 67 -10.73 0.31 -34.31
CA ILE A 67 -11.86 0.84 -35.10
C ILE A 67 -11.33 1.72 -36.23
N ILE A 68 -10.38 2.63 -35.94
CA ILE A 68 -9.81 3.51 -36.98
C ILE A 68 -9.09 2.68 -38.06
N GLY A 69 -8.30 1.68 -37.68
CA GLY A 69 -7.60 0.80 -38.62
C GLY A 69 -8.55 -0.07 -39.47
N TYR A 70 -9.70 -0.46 -38.89
CA TYR A 70 -10.71 -1.20 -39.60
C TYR A 70 -11.47 -0.32 -40.65
N ILE A 71 -11.84 0.91 -40.26
CA ILE A 71 -12.53 1.85 -41.13
C ILE A 71 -11.61 2.42 -42.22
N ASN A 72 -10.33 2.62 -41.89
CA ASN A 72 -9.34 3.22 -42.78
C ASN A 72 -8.14 2.27 -43.01
N PRO A 73 -8.32 1.16 -43.73
CA PRO A 73 -7.26 0.17 -43.95
C PRO A 73 -6.01 0.74 -44.62
N GLN A 74 -6.12 1.86 -45.32
CA GLN A 74 -5.02 2.57 -45.98
C GLN A 74 -4.04 3.23 -44.98
N LEU A 75 -4.42 3.41 -43.72
CA LEU A 75 -3.53 3.92 -42.69
C LEU A 75 -2.65 2.84 -42.09
N VAL A 76 -2.99 1.56 -42.29
CA VAL A 76 -2.27 0.42 -41.73
C VAL A 76 -1.31 -0.13 -42.79
N THR A 77 -0.05 -0.28 -42.41
CA THR A 77 0.94 -0.99 -43.21
C THR A 77 0.76 -2.49 -42.99
N TRP A 78 0.08 -3.16 -43.93
CA TRP A 78 -0.20 -4.59 -43.86
C TRP A 78 1.01 -5.43 -44.20
N PHE A 79 1.11 -6.64 -43.66
CA PHE A 79 2.10 -7.65 -44.06
C PHE A 79 1.84 -8.09 -45.51
N HIS A 80 2.93 -8.40 -46.21
CA HIS A 80 2.84 -8.87 -47.60
C HIS A 80 2.50 -10.34 -47.70
N THR A 81 2.87 -11.13 -46.68
CA THR A 81 2.64 -12.58 -46.64
C THR A 81 2.09 -13.04 -45.30
N ASP A 82 1.32 -14.13 -45.30
CA ASP A 82 0.83 -14.77 -44.07
C ASP A 82 2.00 -15.28 -43.21
N ALA A 83 3.14 -15.62 -43.80
CA ALA A 83 4.30 -16.03 -43.05
C ALA A 83 4.93 -14.88 -42.24
N GLU A 84 4.99 -13.66 -42.80
CA GLU A 84 5.45 -12.47 -42.10
C GLU A 84 4.52 -12.16 -40.90
N MET A 85 3.21 -12.19 -41.16
CA MET A 85 2.21 -11.98 -40.10
C MET A 85 2.33 -13.01 -38.93
N LEU A 86 2.45 -14.30 -39.32
CA LEU A 86 2.61 -15.37 -38.32
C LEU A 86 3.91 -15.21 -37.52
N THR A 87 5.02 -14.87 -38.18
CA THR A 87 6.31 -14.64 -37.56
C THR A 87 6.25 -13.48 -36.58
N ASP A 88 5.64 -12.35 -36.97
CA ASP A 88 5.45 -11.18 -36.10
C ASP A 88 4.63 -11.52 -34.85
N ILE A 89 3.51 -12.22 -35.03
CA ILE A 89 2.66 -12.65 -33.90
C ILE A 89 3.43 -13.56 -32.92
N ILE A 90 4.17 -14.55 -33.44
CA ILE A 90 4.93 -15.48 -32.61
C ILE A 90 6.05 -14.75 -31.84
N VAL A 91 6.83 -13.93 -32.52
CA VAL A 91 7.98 -13.21 -31.95
C VAL A 91 7.47 -12.22 -30.89
N THR A 92 6.47 -11.41 -31.24
CA THR A 92 5.95 -10.38 -30.35
C THR A 92 5.26 -10.99 -29.12
N THR A 93 4.42 -12.02 -29.32
CA THR A 93 3.72 -12.69 -28.19
C THR A 93 4.72 -13.38 -27.26
N THR A 94 5.78 -14.00 -27.82
CA THR A 94 6.84 -14.63 -27.02
C THR A 94 7.62 -13.58 -26.22
N ALA A 95 8.01 -12.47 -26.86
CA ALA A 95 8.71 -11.38 -26.20
C ALA A 95 7.87 -10.75 -25.08
N VAL A 96 6.58 -10.51 -25.33
CA VAL A 96 5.64 -10.01 -24.33
C VAL A 96 5.48 -10.99 -23.18
N SER A 97 5.35 -12.29 -23.46
CA SER A 97 5.23 -13.32 -22.42
C SER A 97 6.44 -13.37 -21.50
N ILE A 98 7.65 -13.30 -22.07
CA ILE A 98 8.90 -13.24 -21.30
C ILE A 98 8.97 -11.95 -20.47
N SER A 99 8.59 -10.81 -21.05
CA SER A 99 8.57 -9.53 -20.36
C SER A 99 7.58 -9.52 -19.20
N CYS A 100 6.37 -10.03 -19.41
CA CYS A 100 5.37 -10.23 -18.35
C CYS A 100 5.90 -11.10 -17.22
N PHE A 101 6.53 -12.23 -17.55
CA PHE A 101 7.11 -13.13 -16.57
C PHE A 101 8.15 -12.42 -15.70
N ILE A 102 9.08 -11.69 -16.33
CA ILE A 102 10.14 -10.96 -15.62
C ILE A 102 9.54 -9.90 -14.69
N VAL A 103 8.62 -9.08 -15.19
CA VAL A 103 7.98 -8.00 -14.41
C VAL A 103 7.20 -8.57 -13.22
N LEU A 104 6.40 -9.61 -13.45
CA LEU A 104 5.63 -10.26 -12.38
C LEU A 104 6.55 -10.91 -11.34
N PHE A 105 7.61 -11.59 -11.78
CA PHE A 105 8.58 -12.23 -10.88
C PHE A 105 9.27 -11.20 -9.97
N LEU A 106 9.72 -10.08 -10.54
CA LEU A 106 10.36 -9.02 -9.77
C LEU A 106 9.37 -8.38 -8.78
N HIS A 107 8.14 -8.13 -9.23
CA HIS A 107 7.10 -7.54 -8.39
C HIS A 107 6.70 -8.46 -7.22
N LEU A 108 6.56 -9.76 -7.47
CA LEU A 108 6.28 -10.75 -6.41
C LEU A 108 7.41 -10.81 -5.38
N LYS A 109 8.67 -10.80 -5.84
CA LYS A 109 9.84 -10.79 -4.96
C LYS A 109 9.88 -9.55 -4.07
N GLU A 110 9.58 -8.39 -4.63
CA GLU A 110 9.49 -7.13 -3.87
C GLU A 110 8.34 -7.16 -2.85
N TYR A 111 7.19 -7.66 -3.27
CA TYR A 111 6.03 -7.82 -2.38
C TYR A 111 6.32 -8.75 -1.19
N GLU A 112 6.99 -9.87 -1.41
CA GLU A 112 7.42 -10.79 -0.34
C GLU A 112 8.39 -10.11 0.64
N ALA A 113 9.35 -9.32 0.13
CA ALA A 113 10.28 -8.56 0.96
C ALA A 113 9.56 -7.52 1.84
N GLN A 114 8.63 -6.75 1.25
CA GLN A 114 7.81 -5.77 1.98
C GLN A 114 6.93 -6.44 3.04
N ARG A 115 6.31 -7.57 2.71
CA ARG A 115 5.50 -8.34 3.66
C ARG A 115 6.31 -8.83 4.86
N LYS A 116 7.54 -9.30 4.62
CA LYS A 116 8.45 -9.72 5.69
C LYS A 116 8.83 -8.54 6.59
N GLN A 117 9.20 -7.41 6.01
CA GLN A 117 9.53 -6.20 6.75
C GLN A 117 8.35 -5.70 7.60
N LEU A 118 7.14 -5.73 7.05
CA LEU A 118 5.93 -5.34 7.78
C LEU A 118 5.66 -6.29 8.96
N ALA A 119 5.87 -7.59 8.79
CA ALA A 119 5.73 -8.56 9.87
C ALA A 119 6.74 -8.32 11.00
N GLU A 120 8.00 -8.01 10.68
CA GLU A 120 9.04 -7.66 11.65
C GLU A 120 8.70 -6.37 12.42
N GLN A 121 8.21 -5.34 11.72
CA GLN A 121 7.77 -4.09 12.35
C GLN A 121 6.58 -4.29 13.30
N ASN A 122 5.62 -5.11 12.91
CA ASN A 122 4.47 -5.44 13.76
C ASN A 122 4.90 -6.20 15.03
N GLU A 123 5.86 -7.11 14.92
CA GLU A 123 6.41 -7.82 16.08
C GLU A 123 7.16 -6.87 17.03
N GLN A 124 7.95 -5.94 16.49
CA GLN A 124 8.61 -4.90 17.29
C GLN A 124 7.61 -4.00 18.00
N LEU A 125 6.57 -3.55 17.30
CA LEU A 125 5.51 -2.73 17.89
C LEU A 125 4.83 -3.45 19.04
N LYS A 126 4.50 -4.73 18.88
CA LYS A 126 3.91 -5.56 19.92
C LYS A 126 4.81 -5.66 21.17
N ARG A 127 6.09 -5.90 20.99
CA ARG A 127 7.08 -5.92 22.09
C ARG A 127 7.17 -4.58 22.82
N HIS A 128 7.11 -3.46 22.09
CA HIS A 128 7.08 -2.12 22.66
C HIS A 128 5.81 -1.88 23.49
N ASP A 129 4.65 -2.29 23.01
CA ASP A 129 3.38 -2.15 23.74
C ASP A 129 3.37 -3.02 25.02
N GLU A 130 3.88 -4.24 24.94
CA GLU A 130 4.04 -5.12 26.10
C GLU A 130 4.98 -4.50 27.16
N ALA A 131 6.14 -4.00 26.73
CA ALA A 131 7.10 -3.33 27.63
C ALA A 131 6.50 -2.07 28.28
N LYS A 132 5.77 -1.26 27.50
CA LYS A 132 5.07 -0.08 28.00
C LYS A 132 4.01 -0.45 29.04
N SER A 133 3.25 -1.50 28.80
CA SER A 133 2.23 -1.99 29.75
C SER A 133 2.84 -2.44 31.08
N VAL A 134 3.93 -3.22 31.00
CA VAL A 134 4.66 -3.66 32.20
C VAL A 134 5.23 -2.46 32.96
N PHE A 135 5.86 -1.52 32.25
CA PHE A 135 6.38 -0.29 32.87
C PHE A 135 5.31 0.49 33.61
N LEU A 136 4.17 0.76 32.96
CA LEU A 136 3.05 1.50 33.58
C LEU A 136 2.50 0.79 34.82
N THR A 137 2.38 -0.53 34.78
CA THR A 137 1.93 -1.33 35.92
C THR A 137 2.91 -1.25 37.08
N THR A 138 4.22 -1.35 36.81
CA THR A 138 5.27 -1.26 37.82
C THR A 138 5.29 0.14 38.46
N VAL A 139 5.26 1.20 37.65
CA VAL A 139 5.24 2.59 38.13
C VAL A 139 3.99 2.86 38.98
N ALA A 140 2.83 2.39 38.53
CA ALA A 140 1.59 2.55 39.33
C ALA A 140 1.69 1.86 40.68
N HIS A 141 2.31 0.68 40.76
CA HIS A 141 2.53 -0.04 42.00
C HIS A 141 3.53 0.66 42.92
N GLU A 142 4.63 1.16 42.35
CA GLU A 142 5.66 1.90 43.10
C GLU A 142 5.19 3.26 43.62
N ILE A 143 4.28 3.94 42.93
CA ILE A 143 3.64 5.18 43.40
C ILE A 143 2.58 4.88 44.48
N LYS A 144 1.82 3.81 44.33
CA LYS A 144 0.78 3.44 45.29
C LYS A 144 1.33 3.15 46.70
N ASN A 145 2.52 2.52 46.79
CA ASN A 145 3.12 2.13 48.05
C ASN A 145 3.45 3.33 48.95
N PRO A 146 4.21 4.35 48.50
CA PRO A 146 4.49 5.53 49.34
C PRO A 146 3.22 6.36 49.60
N LEU A 147 2.26 6.41 48.66
CA LEU A 147 1.01 7.12 48.88
C LEU A 147 0.17 6.49 50.00
N ASN A 148 0.14 5.16 50.05
CA ASN A 148 -0.54 4.45 51.17
C ASN A 148 0.18 4.70 52.50
N ALA A 149 1.51 4.74 52.51
CA ALA A 149 2.28 5.06 53.74
C ALA A 149 1.99 6.50 54.22
N ILE A 150 1.93 7.48 53.31
CA ILE A 150 1.60 8.87 53.64
C ILE A 150 0.17 8.95 54.16
N ASN A 151 -0.79 8.28 53.54
CA ASN A 151 -2.18 8.24 54.04
C ASN A 151 -2.31 7.64 55.46
N LEU A 152 -1.55 6.56 55.71
CA LEU A 152 -1.54 5.93 57.04
C LEU A 152 -0.99 6.88 58.08
N HIS A 153 0.18 7.51 57.84
CA HIS A 153 0.77 8.48 58.74
C HIS A 153 -0.11 9.73 58.95
N ALA A 154 -0.76 10.23 57.92
CA ALA A 154 -1.70 11.33 58.05
C ALA A 154 -2.86 10.94 58.99
N ARG A 155 -3.42 9.75 58.79
CA ARG A 155 -4.52 9.24 59.63
C ARG A 155 -4.10 9.07 61.06
N ASP A 156 -2.95 8.45 61.33
CA ASP A 156 -2.41 8.30 62.69
C ASP A 156 -2.20 9.66 63.36
N THR A 157 -1.70 10.66 62.60
CA THR A 157 -1.51 12.02 63.11
C THR A 157 -2.84 12.69 63.45
N PHE A 158 -3.85 12.53 62.63
CA PHE A 158 -5.21 13.06 62.93
C PHE A 158 -5.83 12.39 64.14
N GLU A 159 -5.72 11.08 64.32
CA GLU A 159 -6.20 10.35 65.50
C GLU A 159 -5.51 10.83 66.80
N LEU A 160 -4.18 11.05 66.75
CA LEU A 160 -3.42 11.59 67.88
C LEU A 160 -3.78 13.05 68.25
N LEU A 161 -4.16 13.87 67.25
CA LEU A 161 -4.60 15.24 67.47
C LEU A 161 -6.03 15.29 68.06
N ASP A 162 -6.89 14.37 67.63
CA ASP A 162 -8.28 14.25 68.15
C ASP A 162 -8.27 13.73 69.64
N GLU A 163 -7.36 12.82 69.98
CA GLU A 163 -7.18 12.28 71.32
C GLU A 163 -6.58 13.31 72.30
N LYS A 164 -5.79 14.29 71.78
CA LYS A 164 -5.20 15.39 72.56
C LYS A 164 -6.08 16.64 72.68
N ASN A 165 -7.23 16.66 72.09
CA ASN A 165 -8.10 17.85 72.14
C ASN A 165 -9.03 17.80 73.38
N PRO A 166 -8.78 18.62 74.44
CA PRO A 166 -9.48 18.55 75.71
C PRO A 166 -10.99 18.90 75.62
N ASP A 167 -11.41 19.56 74.49
CA ASP A 167 -12.81 19.90 74.23
C ASP A 167 -13.65 18.67 73.87
N THR A 168 -13.08 17.61 73.42
CA THR A 168 -13.77 16.36 73.10
C THR A 168 -14.13 15.55 74.32
N GLU A 169 -13.32 15.64 75.39
CA GLU A 169 -13.65 15.04 76.71
C GLU A 169 -14.74 15.79 77.41
N ILE A 170 -14.76 17.11 77.31
CA ILE A 170 -15.80 17.95 77.95
C ILE A 170 -17.21 17.74 77.32
N MET A 171 -17.21 17.55 75.98
CA MET A 171 -18.51 17.24 75.30
C MET A 171 -19.02 15.84 75.63
N LYS A 172 -18.19 14.86 75.86
CA LYS A 172 -18.61 13.50 76.27
C LYS A 172 -19.11 13.45 77.71
N GLN A 173 -18.67 14.33 78.58
CA GLN A 173 -19.18 14.45 79.99
C GLN A 173 -20.50 15.17 80.06
N ASN A 174 -20.85 16.05 79.16
CA ASN A 174 -22.12 16.80 79.17
C ASN A 174 -23.32 16.07 78.52
N GLN A 175 -23.09 14.84 78.01
CA GLN A 175 -24.11 13.99 77.37
C GLN A 175 -24.56 12.82 78.30
N LYS A 176 -24.21 12.86 79.57
CA LYS A 176 -24.80 12.02 80.63
C LYS A 176 -25.64 12.84 81.54
#